data_c1e501b54184bdc249a200010f1b226f
#
_entry.id   c1e501b54184bdc249a200010f1b226f
#
_cell.length_a   1.000
_cell.length_b   1.000
_cell.length_c   1.000
_cell.angle_alpha   90.00
_cell.angle_beta   90.00
_cell.angle_gamma   90.00
#
_symmetry.space_group_name_H-M   'P 1'
#
loop_
_entity.id
_entity.type
_entity.pdbx_description
1 polymer ?
#
loop_
_entity_poly.entity_id
_entity_poly.type
_entity_poly.pdbx_seq_one_letter_code
_entity_poly.pdbx_strand_id
1 'polypeptide(L)'
;MAKLSTLIIILAIVASAHAAAVWLRRVTPRTVTVESEEVFCSFLPKTHGEEIGDSEDDAIPFCTEANPANAPGAKKFPNGFIKSANFAKGKGDGGGQYDTKAPSGAVCKGFKNFVNLVEPDINTFCIRCCTDTKKCKTGESTKGCAVVVPGDYS
;
A
#
# COMPACT_ATOMS: atom_id res chain seq x y z
N MET A 1 24.84 -22.25 46.67
CA MET A 1 24.91 -22.47 45.20
C MET A 1 23.57 -22.43 44.47
N ALA A 2 22.44 -22.63 45.14
CA ALA A 2 21.09 -22.63 44.51
C ALA A 2 20.55 -21.24 44.04
N LYS A 3 20.98 -20.15 44.72
CA LYS A 3 20.49 -18.78 44.38
C LYS A 3 21.02 -18.20 43.07
N LEU A 4 22.19 -18.63 42.59
CA LEU A 4 22.78 -18.11 41.35
C LEU A 4 22.09 -18.68 40.10
N SER A 5 21.70 -19.95 40.15
CA SER A 5 21.00 -20.59 39.01
C SER A 5 19.62 -20.01 38.75
N THR A 6 18.89 -19.64 39.82
CA THR A 6 17.54 -19.06 39.70
C THR A 6 17.58 -17.68 39.05
N LEU A 7 18.61 -16.87 39.36
CA LEU A 7 18.77 -15.54 38.78
C LEU A 7 19.08 -15.58 37.28
N ILE A 8 19.89 -16.54 36.83
CA ILE A 8 20.23 -16.74 35.43
C ILE A 8 19.01 -17.16 34.60
N ILE A 9 18.17 -18.03 35.15
CA ILE A 9 16.94 -18.48 34.45
C ILE A 9 15.95 -17.32 34.28
N ILE A 10 15.79 -16.48 35.30
CA ILE A 10 14.89 -15.29 35.20
C ILE A 10 15.40 -14.29 34.15
N LEU A 11 16.72 -14.06 34.11
CA LEU A 11 17.29 -13.17 33.08
C LEU A 11 17.08 -13.72 31.65
N ALA A 12 17.23 -15.03 31.45
CA ALA A 12 17.03 -15.64 30.15
C ALA A 12 15.58 -15.57 29.67
N ILE A 13 14.59 -15.72 30.57
CA ILE A 13 13.17 -15.62 30.24
C ILE A 13 12.79 -14.18 29.87
N VAL A 14 13.32 -13.19 30.57
CA VAL A 14 13.06 -11.77 30.26
C VAL A 14 13.68 -11.38 28.93
N ALA A 15 14.88 -11.85 28.62
CA ALA A 15 15.55 -11.58 27.34
C ALA A 15 14.78 -12.20 26.14
N SER A 16 14.26 -13.41 26.31
CA SER A 16 13.47 -14.07 25.24
C SER A 16 12.12 -13.40 24.99
N ALA A 17 11.47 -12.88 26.03
CA ALA A 17 10.21 -12.14 25.90
C ALA A 17 10.41 -10.80 25.14
N HIS A 18 11.53 -10.10 25.37
CA HIS A 18 11.86 -8.87 24.63
C HIS A 18 12.20 -9.14 23.17
N ALA A 19 12.90 -10.23 22.87
CA ALA A 19 13.21 -10.61 21.49
C ALA A 19 11.93 -10.94 20.70
N ALA A 20 10.98 -11.66 21.28
CA ALA A 20 9.69 -11.95 20.64
C ALA A 20 8.86 -10.67 20.38
N ALA A 21 8.89 -9.72 21.31
CA ALA A 21 8.19 -8.43 21.15
C ALA A 21 8.80 -7.55 20.04
N VAL A 22 10.09 -7.66 19.78
CA VAL A 22 10.76 -6.92 18.68
C VAL A 22 10.39 -7.51 17.31
N TRP A 23 10.20 -8.81 17.19
CA TRP A 23 9.80 -9.48 15.94
C TRP A 23 8.34 -9.21 15.54
N LEU A 24 7.46 -8.88 16.48
CA LEU A 24 6.08 -8.47 16.21
C LEU A 24 5.94 -7.01 15.77
N ARG A 25 7.03 -6.25 15.71
CA ARG A 25 7.02 -4.87 15.24
C ARG A 25 7.01 -4.76 13.73
N ARG A 26 5.80 -4.57 13.22
CA ARG A 26 5.46 -3.87 11.99
C ARG A 26 5.88 -4.53 10.70
N VAL A 27 5.17 -5.53 10.30
CA VAL A 27 4.94 -5.71 8.86
C VAL A 27 4.03 -4.54 8.44
N THR A 28 4.59 -3.55 7.77
CA THR A 28 3.77 -2.51 7.14
C THR A 28 2.88 -3.20 6.11
N PRO A 29 1.56 -3.01 6.13
CA PRO A 29 0.69 -3.60 5.12
C PRO A 29 1.18 -3.17 3.74
N ARG A 30 1.35 -4.13 2.84
CA ARG A 30 1.85 -3.89 1.48
C ARG A 30 1.00 -4.61 0.44
N THR A 31 -0.15 -5.13 0.84
CA THR A 31 -1.02 -5.90 -0.02
C THR A 31 -2.22 -5.07 -0.43
N VAL A 32 -2.46 -4.99 -1.73
CA VAL A 32 -3.71 -4.50 -2.34
C VAL A 32 -4.48 -5.67 -2.92
N THR A 33 -5.78 -5.49 -3.12
CA THR A 33 -6.65 -6.43 -3.84
C THR A 33 -7.55 -5.66 -4.80
N VAL A 34 -7.96 -6.31 -5.88
CA VAL A 34 -8.98 -5.82 -6.82
C VAL A 34 -9.91 -7.00 -7.06
N GLU A 35 -11.06 -7.00 -6.41
CA GLU A 35 -12.02 -8.09 -6.45
C GLU A 35 -13.25 -7.73 -7.29
N SER A 36 -13.73 -6.50 -7.19
CA SER A 36 -14.83 -5.94 -7.98
C SER A 36 -14.71 -4.41 -8.02
N GLU A 37 -15.67 -3.74 -8.65
CA GLU A 37 -15.79 -2.29 -8.65
C GLU A 37 -16.10 -1.73 -7.25
N GLU A 38 -16.75 -2.51 -6.39
CA GLU A 38 -17.08 -2.14 -5.03
C GLU A 38 -16.00 -2.54 -4.01
N VAL A 39 -15.19 -3.57 -4.35
CA VAL A 39 -14.16 -4.11 -3.43
C VAL A 39 -12.80 -4.06 -4.08
N PHE A 40 -12.10 -3.00 -3.80
CA PHE A 40 -10.74 -2.76 -4.31
C PHE A 40 -9.89 -1.95 -3.35
N CYS A 41 -8.60 -1.93 -3.61
CA CYS A 41 -7.62 -1.13 -2.89
C CYS A 41 -6.78 -0.29 -3.87
N SER A 42 -6.18 0.76 -3.35
CA SER A 42 -5.13 1.56 -4.00
C SER A 42 -4.02 1.84 -2.99
N PHE A 43 -2.79 1.96 -3.44
CA PHE A 43 -1.76 2.60 -2.63
C PHE A 43 -2.01 4.10 -2.59
N LEU A 44 -1.76 4.71 -1.45
CA LEU A 44 -1.80 6.15 -1.23
C LEU A 44 -0.68 6.56 -0.28
N PRO A 45 -0.32 7.85 -0.27
CA PRO A 45 0.59 8.39 0.72
C PRO A 45 0.17 8.01 2.13
N LYS A 46 1.13 7.73 2.97
CA LYS A 46 0.92 7.46 4.38
C LYS A 46 0.47 8.70 5.16
N THR A 47 0.95 9.85 4.72
CA THR A 47 0.69 11.17 5.30
C THR A 47 -0.29 11.94 4.42
N HIS A 48 -1.32 12.52 5.04
CA HIS A 48 -2.28 13.37 4.33
C HIS A 48 -1.58 14.60 3.72
N GLY A 49 -1.85 14.88 2.44
CA GLY A 49 -1.28 16.03 1.74
C GLY A 49 0.14 15.85 1.21
N GLU A 50 0.70 14.65 1.33
CA GLU A 50 1.98 14.29 0.73
C GLU A 50 1.82 14.09 -0.78
N GLU A 51 2.81 14.49 -1.58
CA GLU A 51 2.82 14.27 -3.02
C GLU A 51 2.96 12.78 -3.35
N ILE A 52 2.28 12.34 -4.41
CA ILE A 52 2.30 10.91 -4.80
C ILE A 52 3.72 10.45 -5.11
N GLY A 53 4.48 11.23 -5.88
CA GLY A 53 5.85 10.90 -6.25
C GLY A 53 6.79 10.77 -5.06
N ASP A 54 6.62 11.60 -4.03
CA ASP A 54 7.45 11.58 -2.83
C ASP A 54 7.14 10.37 -1.92
N SER A 55 5.93 9.80 -2.03
CA SER A 55 5.45 8.70 -1.20
C SER A 55 5.69 7.31 -1.78
N GLU A 56 6.36 7.17 -2.93
CA GLU A 56 6.50 5.88 -3.63
C GLU A 56 7.05 4.77 -2.75
N ASP A 57 8.03 5.05 -1.91
CA ASP A 57 8.71 4.03 -1.10
C ASP A 57 7.93 3.64 0.16
N ASP A 58 7.06 4.49 0.70
CA ASP A 58 6.42 4.27 1.98
C ASP A 58 4.88 4.30 1.96
N ALA A 59 4.29 4.47 0.79
CA ALA A 59 2.85 4.37 0.58
C ALA A 59 2.25 3.10 1.22
N ILE A 60 1.01 3.20 1.65
CA ILE A 60 0.29 2.10 2.29
C ILE A 60 -1.03 1.82 1.57
N PRO A 61 -1.57 0.59 1.67
CA PRO A 61 -2.83 0.25 1.04
C PRO A 61 -4.02 0.89 1.76
N PHE A 62 -4.92 1.44 0.98
CA PHE A 62 -6.26 1.86 1.36
C PHE A 62 -7.26 1.10 0.51
N CYS A 63 -8.36 0.66 1.12
CA CYS A 63 -9.40 -0.12 0.45
C CYS A 63 -10.79 0.47 0.69
N THR A 64 -11.75 0.05 -0.10
CA THR A 64 -13.18 0.41 0.10
C THR A 64 -13.67 -0.04 1.48
N GLU A 65 -13.09 -1.12 2.01
CA GLU A 65 -13.31 -1.61 3.38
C GLU A 65 -11.99 -1.59 4.17
N ALA A 66 -12.09 -1.37 5.49
CA ALA A 66 -10.91 -1.45 6.36
C ALA A 66 -10.53 -2.92 6.58
N ASN A 67 -9.22 -3.20 6.48
CA ASN A 67 -8.65 -4.50 6.82
C ASN A 67 -9.34 -5.70 6.15
N PRO A 68 -9.57 -5.69 4.82
CA PRO A 68 -10.22 -6.80 4.15
C PRO A 68 -9.35 -8.07 4.23
N ALA A 69 -9.96 -9.24 4.14
CA ALA A 69 -9.26 -10.52 4.27
C ALA A 69 -8.10 -10.69 3.27
N ASN A 70 -8.27 -10.17 2.05
CA ASN A 70 -7.27 -10.25 1.00
C ASN A 70 -6.23 -9.11 1.00
N ALA A 71 -6.40 -8.10 1.86
CA ALA A 71 -5.43 -7.03 2.09
C ALA A 71 -5.36 -6.69 3.59
N PRO A 72 -4.83 -7.59 4.43
CA PRO A 72 -4.79 -7.42 5.87
C PRO A 72 -3.98 -6.18 6.27
N GLY A 73 -4.52 -5.39 7.17
CA GLY A 73 -3.93 -4.15 7.65
C GLY A 73 -4.13 -2.92 6.75
N ALA A 74 -4.80 -3.06 5.61
CA ALA A 74 -5.17 -1.92 4.79
C ALA A 74 -6.14 -0.99 5.53
N LYS A 75 -5.99 0.32 5.31
CA LYS A 75 -6.91 1.31 5.85
C LYS A 75 -8.16 1.42 4.97
N LYS A 76 -9.23 2.00 5.51
CA LYS A 76 -10.37 2.41 4.69
C LYS A 76 -10.02 3.70 3.96
N PHE A 77 -10.49 3.86 2.72
CA PHE A 77 -10.41 5.13 2.02
C PHE A 77 -11.02 6.26 2.86
N PRO A 78 -10.37 7.42 2.94
CA PRO A 78 -10.96 8.58 3.59
C PRO A 78 -12.21 9.04 2.85
N ASN A 79 -13.16 9.64 3.57
CA ASN A 79 -14.37 10.18 2.96
C ASN A 79 -14.00 11.22 1.88
N GLY A 80 -14.63 11.10 0.73
CA GLY A 80 -14.40 12.02 -0.38
C GLY A 80 -13.14 11.74 -1.20
N PHE A 81 -12.43 10.65 -0.96
CA PHE A 81 -11.23 10.28 -1.71
C PHE A 81 -11.46 10.30 -3.24
N ILE A 82 -12.60 9.79 -3.71
CA ILE A 82 -12.92 9.72 -5.14
C ILE A 82 -13.37 11.10 -5.69
N LYS A 83 -13.85 12.01 -4.83
CA LYS A 83 -14.41 13.31 -5.25
C LYS A 83 -13.47 14.50 -5.08
N SER A 84 -12.43 14.32 -4.33
CA SER A 84 -11.41 15.34 -4.09
C SER A 84 -10.16 14.60 -3.73
N ALA A 85 -9.07 14.86 -4.38
CA ALA A 85 -7.76 14.32 -4.03
C ALA A 85 -7.30 14.74 -2.61
N ASN A 86 -8.23 14.72 -1.65
CA ASN A 86 -8.05 15.16 -0.25
C ASN A 86 -6.99 14.35 0.51
N PHE A 87 -6.50 13.28 -0.07
CA PHE A 87 -5.44 12.48 0.54
C PHE A 87 -4.05 12.83 0.01
N ALA A 88 -3.98 13.23 -1.24
CA ALA A 88 -2.78 13.77 -1.86
C ALA A 88 -2.86 15.31 -1.88
N LYS A 89 -1.83 15.98 -2.34
CA LYS A 89 -1.74 17.44 -2.39
C LYS A 89 -2.86 18.11 -3.23
N GLY A 90 -3.53 17.35 -4.10
CA GLY A 90 -4.60 17.84 -4.95
C GLY A 90 -4.06 18.62 -6.14
N LYS A 91 -4.69 19.78 -6.43
CA LYS A 91 -4.31 20.60 -7.58
C LYS A 91 -2.83 21.02 -7.51
N GLY A 92 -2.08 20.63 -8.52
CA GLY A 92 -0.64 20.87 -8.63
C GLY A 92 0.22 19.65 -8.28
N ASP A 93 -0.39 18.53 -7.83
CA ASP A 93 0.27 17.22 -7.77
C ASP A 93 -0.10 16.45 -9.05
N GLY A 94 0.84 16.37 -9.98
CA GLY A 94 0.67 15.62 -11.25
C GLY A 94 0.56 14.12 -11.06
N GLY A 95 0.73 13.64 -9.83
CA GLY A 95 0.59 12.25 -9.48
C GLY A 95 1.86 11.41 -9.62
N GLY A 96 1.67 10.10 -9.56
CA GLY A 96 2.74 9.12 -9.63
C GLY A 96 2.21 7.69 -9.73
N GLN A 97 3.14 6.74 -9.66
CA GLN A 97 2.89 5.32 -9.86
C GLN A 97 3.42 4.50 -8.69
N TYR A 98 2.59 3.59 -8.22
CA TYR A 98 3.00 2.48 -7.37
C TYR A 98 2.95 1.19 -8.19
N ASP A 99 3.89 0.30 -7.96
CA ASP A 99 3.94 -1.00 -8.64
C ASP A 99 4.68 -2.06 -7.78
N THR A 100 5.05 -3.18 -8.38
CA THR A 100 5.78 -4.25 -7.70
C THR A 100 7.18 -3.86 -7.23
N LYS A 101 7.71 -2.71 -7.62
CA LYS A 101 9.03 -2.21 -7.20
C LYS A 101 8.90 -1.24 -6.02
N ALA A 102 7.87 -0.40 -6.02
CA ALA A 102 7.64 0.62 -5.01
C ALA A 102 6.14 0.74 -4.65
N PRO A 103 5.80 0.69 -3.36
CA PRO A 103 6.68 0.52 -2.19
C PRO A 103 7.28 -0.88 -2.09
N SER A 104 8.47 -0.99 -1.53
CA SER A 104 9.18 -2.27 -1.40
C SER A 104 8.33 -3.34 -0.73
N GLY A 105 8.20 -4.52 -1.36
CA GLY A 105 7.36 -5.61 -0.89
C GLY A 105 5.87 -5.45 -1.20
N ALA A 106 5.49 -4.47 -2.03
CA ALA A 106 4.11 -4.31 -2.49
C ALA A 106 3.67 -5.48 -3.38
N VAL A 107 2.46 -5.96 -3.12
CA VAL A 107 1.86 -7.07 -3.89
C VAL A 107 0.39 -6.82 -4.15
N CYS A 108 -0.10 -7.30 -5.28
CA CYS A 108 -1.52 -7.49 -5.51
C CYS A 108 -1.89 -8.94 -5.24
N LYS A 109 -2.88 -9.19 -4.39
CA LYS A 109 -3.29 -10.52 -3.97
C LYS A 109 -3.67 -11.39 -5.16
N GLY A 110 -3.01 -12.54 -5.30
CA GLY A 110 -3.27 -13.51 -6.37
C GLY A 110 -2.61 -13.19 -7.71
N PHE A 111 -1.84 -12.09 -7.80
CA PHE A 111 -1.19 -11.67 -9.04
C PHE A 111 0.32 -11.48 -8.84
N LYS A 112 1.07 -11.62 -9.93
CA LYS A 112 2.54 -11.44 -9.92
C LYS A 112 2.95 -9.98 -10.06
N ASN A 113 2.10 -9.18 -10.70
CA ASN A 113 2.40 -7.79 -11.01
C ASN A 113 1.17 -6.92 -10.78
N PHE A 114 1.39 -5.66 -10.54
CA PHE A 114 0.36 -4.64 -10.56
C PHE A 114 0.94 -3.29 -10.99
N VAL A 115 0.08 -2.41 -11.42
CA VAL A 115 0.36 -0.99 -11.62
C VAL A 115 -0.82 -0.19 -11.07
N ASN A 116 -0.51 0.87 -10.34
CA ASN A 116 -1.48 1.74 -9.71
C ASN A 116 -1.01 3.18 -9.88
N LEU A 117 -1.77 3.98 -10.60
CA LEU A 117 -1.54 5.41 -10.75
C LEU A 117 -2.54 6.18 -9.90
N VAL A 118 -2.09 7.31 -9.39
CA VAL A 118 -2.91 8.30 -8.71
C VAL A 118 -2.55 9.67 -9.28
N GLU A 119 -3.55 10.38 -9.83
CA GLU A 119 -3.42 11.66 -10.54
C GLU A 119 -4.31 12.71 -9.84
N PRO A 120 -3.83 13.32 -8.73
CA PRO A 120 -4.65 14.16 -7.88
C PRO A 120 -5.14 15.45 -8.54
N ASP A 121 -4.37 16.00 -9.48
CA ASP A 121 -4.69 17.25 -10.17
C ASP A 121 -5.91 17.13 -11.10
N ILE A 122 -6.14 15.94 -11.64
CA ILE A 122 -7.31 15.62 -12.47
C ILE A 122 -8.31 14.69 -11.75
N ASN A 123 -8.08 14.44 -10.47
CA ASN A 123 -8.97 13.65 -9.61
C ASN A 123 -9.22 12.21 -10.13
N THR A 124 -8.19 11.59 -10.68
CA THR A 124 -8.24 10.27 -11.29
C THR A 124 -7.27 9.31 -10.58
N PHE A 125 -7.66 8.07 -10.47
CA PHE A 125 -6.77 6.97 -10.09
C PHE A 125 -7.14 5.70 -10.84
N CYS A 126 -6.20 4.78 -10.94
CA CYS A 126 -6.45 3.48 -11.53
C CYS A 126 -5.52 2.42 -10.96
N ILE A 127 -5.98 1.19 -10.96
CA ILE A 127 -5.18 0.04 -10.58
C ILE A 127 -5.48 -1.14 -11.50
N ARG A 128 -4.45 -1.88 -11.85
CA ARG A 128 -4.56 -3.18 -12.54
C ARG A 128 -3.61 -4.17 -11.92
N CYS A 129 -4.12 -5.37 -11.63
CA CYS A 129 -3.34 -6.52 -11.19
C CYS A 129 -3.21 -7.51 -12.34
N CYS A 130 -2.00 -8.03 -12.60
CA CYS A 130 -1.67 -8.80 -13.78
C CYS A 130 -0.90 -10.07 -13.46
N THR A 131 -1.23 -11.15 -14.14
CA THR A 131 -0.40 -12.37 -14.17
C THR A 131 0.80 -12.24 -15.10
N ASP A 132 0.67 -11.45 -16.17
CA ASP A 132 1.69 -11.17 -17.18
C ASP A 132 2.19 -9.72 -17.04
N THR A 133 3.51 -9.55 -16.93
CA THR A 133 4.17 -8.24 -16.82
C THR A 133 3.84 -7.30 -17.98
N LYS A 134 3.65 -7.85 -19.18
CA LYS A 134 3.32 -7.05 -20.38
C LYS A 134 1.96 -6.35 -20.28
N LYS A 135 1.08 -6.85 -19.40
CA LYS A 135 -0.25 -6.28 -19.17
C LYS A 135 -0.26 -5.22 -18.06
N CYS A 136 0.77 -5.18 -17.22
CA CYS A 136 0.98 -4.10 -16.25
C CYS A 136 2.16 -3.26 -16.71
N LYS A 137 1.85 -2.18 -17.43
CA LYS A 137 2.86 -1.26 -17.95
C LYS A 137 3.41 -0.40 -16.83
N THR A 138 4.62 -0.70 -16.39
CA THR A 138 5.35 0.10 -15.40
C THR A 138 6.32 1.05 -16.10
N GLY A 139 6.62 2.21 -15.50
CA GLY A 139 7.50 3.21 -16.08
C GLY A 139 6.86 4.07 -17.18
N GLU A 140 5.54 4.06 -17.28
CA GLU A 140 4.76 4.89 -18.22
C GLU A 140 3.80 5.85 -17.49
N SER A 141 4.07 6.19 -16.23
CA SER A 141 3.19 7.01 -15.37
C SER A 141 2.78 8.34 -16.03
N THR A 142 3.68 8.97 -16.76
CA THR A 142 3.41 10.25 -17.45
C THR A 142 2.36 10.16 -18.56
N LYS A 143 1.97 8.95 -18.97
CA LYS A 143 0.92 8.73 -19.96
C LYS A 143 -0.49 8.71 -19.38
N GLY A 144 -0.59 8.68 -18.05
CA GLY A 144 -1.84 8.70 -17.31
C GLY A 144 -2.64 7.40 -17.32
N CYS A 145 -3.66 7.36 -16.48
CA CYS A 145 -4.51 6.19 -16.24
C CYS A 145 -5.14 5.63 -17.52
N ALA A 146 -5.69 6.48 -18.37
CA ALA A 146 -6.39 6.03 -19.59
C ALA A 146 -5.50 5.23 -20.56
N VAL A 147 -4.18 5.44 -20.51
CA VAL A 147 -3.20 4.73 -21.35
C VAL A 147 -2.64 3.50 -20.61
N VAL A 148 -2.30 3.66 -19.33
CA VAL A 148 -1.63 2.61 -18.55
C VAL A 148 -2.62 1.53 -18.12
N VAL A 149 -3.83 1.93 -17.74
CA VAL A 149 -4.94 1.06 -17.34
C VAL A 149 -6.17 1.43 -18.18
N PRO A 150 -6.26 1.05 -19.46
CA PRO A 150 -7.41 1.37 -20.30
C PRO A 150 -8.73 0.91 -19.66
N GLY A 151 -9.70 1.79 -19.63
CA GLY A 151 -11.03 1.59 -19.04
C GLY A 151 -11.96 2.77 -19.34
N ASP A 152 -13.16 2.73 -18.75
CA ASP A 152 -14.10 3.84 -18.77
C ASP A 152 -13.78 4.79 -17.60
N TYR A 153 -13.55 6.05 -17.91
CA TYR A 153 -13.23 7.12 -16.94
C TYR A 153 -14.27 8.27 -17.00
N SER A 154 -15.45 8.01 -17.60
CA SER A 154 -16.53 9.00 -17.69
C SER A 154 -17.34 9.18 -16.41
#